data_a81eef31420c22fc04bc99d651234065
#
_entry.id   a81eef31420c22fc04bc99d651234065
#
_cell.length_a   1.000
_cell.length_b   1.000
_cell.length_c   1.000
_cell.angle_alpha   90.00
_cell.angle_beta   90.00
_cell.angle_gamma   90.00
#
_symmetry.space_group_name_H-M   'P 1'
#
loop_
_entity.id
_entity.type
_entity.pdbx_description
1 polymer ?
#
loop_
_entity_poly.entity_id
_entity_poly.type
_entity_poly.pdbx_seq_one_letter_code
_entity_poly.pdbx_strand_id
1 'polypeptide(L)'
;MAASSYSIKKVAVLGAGVMGQGIAAHLANAGVPSVLYDIVPRDLPEGGDRSALARGGIANAKKLKPASFFTTDAASLITPANYEDDGALLGECDLIIEVVVEYLPIKKKVYEWVAANRSATSIVTSNTSGIPLAAMAEGMPDSMRSHFLITHFFNPVRYMRLLEIVAGPDLSLIHISEPTRRYE
;
A
#
# COMPACT_ATOMS: atom_id res chain seq x y z
N MET A 1 12.22 -5.79 -28.10
CA MET A 1 12.13 -6.50 -26.82
C MET A 1 10.67 -6.40 -26.38
N ALA A 2 9.99 -7.53 -26.17
CA ALA A 2 8.59 -7.49 -25.69
C ALA A 2 8.59 -6.86 -24.30
N ALA A 3 7.80 -5.82 -24.10
CA ALA A 3 7.55 -5.28 -22.78
C ALA A 3 6.96 -6.41 -21.92
N SER A 4 7.64 -6.80 -20.85
CA SER A 4 7.08 -7.75 -19.90
C SER A 4 5.87 -7.06 -19.28
N SER A 5 4.66 -7.55 -19.57
CA SER A 5 3.43 -7.03 -18.97
C SER A 5 3.43 -7.41 -17.48
N TYR A 6 3.87 -6.50 -16.62
CA TYR A 6 3.76 -6.67 -15.19
C TYR A 6 2.28 -6.56 -14.82
N SER A 7 1.72 -7.62 -14.24
CA SER A 7 0.30 -7.67 -13.89
C SER A 7 0.16 -7.60 -12.37
N ILE A 8 -0.51 -6.55 -11.87
CA ILE A 8 -0.85 -6.41 -10.46
C ILE A 8 -2.19 -7.10 -10.23
N LYS A 9 -2.17 -8.20 -9.49
CA LYS A 9 -3.35 -9.02 -9.17
C LYS A 9 -3.79 -8.87 -7.71
N LYS A 10 -2.86 -8.60 -6.80
CA LYS A 10 -3.12 -8.44 -5.38
C LYS A 10 -2.24 -7.35 -4.80
N VAL A 11 -2.80 -6.51 -3.95
CA VAL A 11 -2.11 -5.35 -3.37
C VAL A 11 -2.14 -5.40 -1.85
N ALA A 12 -1.02 -5.11 -1.19
CA ALA A 12 -0.99 -4.84 0.24
C ALA A 12 -1.02 -3.32 0.49
N VAL A 13 -1.84 -2.88 1.43
CA VAL A 13 -1.89 -1.50 1.91
C VAL A 13 -1.51 -1.50 3.39
N LEU A 14 -0.41 -0.84 3.73
CA LEU A 14 0.20 -0.87 5.05
C LEU A 14 -0.15 0.40 5.84
N GLY A 15 -1.12 0.30 6.73
CA GLY A 15 -1.72 1.38 7.51
C GLY A 15 -3.19 1.58 7.14
N ALA A 16 -4.11 1.40 8.12
CA ALA A 16 -5.55 1.50 7.91
C ALA A 16 -6.12 2.89 8.27
N GLY A 17 -5.27 3.91 8.30
CA GLY A 17 -5.66 5.31 8.49
C GLY A 17 -6.47 5.87 7.32
N VAL A 18 -6.70 7.18 7.32
CA VAL A 18 -7.55 7.88 6.33
C VAL A 18 -7.13 7.58 4.89
N MET A 19 -5.82 7.64 4.59
CA MET A 19 -5.34 7.37 3.23
C MET A 19 -5.40 5.88 2.90
N GLY A 20 -4.95 4.99 3.81
CA GLY A 20 -4.91 3.55 3.55
C GLY A 20 -6.29 2.94 3.33
N GLN A 21 -7.29 3.29 4.16
CA GLN A 21 -8.67 2.86 3.94
C GLN A 21 -9.24 3.37 2.60
N GLY A 22 -8.86 4.60 2.20
CA GLY A 22 -9.27 5.19 0.93
C GLY A 22 -8.63 4.50 -0.27
N ILE A 23 -7.33 4.19 -0.20
CA ILE A 23 -6.59 3.46 -1.24
C ILE A 23 -7.13 2.03 -1.39
N ALA A 24 -7.34 1.31 -0.27
CA ALA A 24 -7.93 -0.03 -0.30
C ALA A 24 -9.33 -0.03 -0.92
N ALA A 25 -10.17 0.96 -0.57
CA ALA A 25 -11.49 1.12 -1.19
C ALA A 25 -11.41 1.42 -2.70
N HIS A 26 -10.42 2.24 -3.11
CA HIS A 26 -10.21 2.56 -4.53
C HIS A 26 -9.78 1.32 -5.34
N LEU A 27 -8.87 0.51 -4.80
CA LEU A 27 -8.47 -0.78 -5.38
C LEU A 27 -9.67 -1.72 -5.51
N ALA A 28 -10.48 -1.84 -4.47
CA ALA A 28 -11.70 -2.65 -4.49
C ALA A 28 -12.71 -2.18 -5.55
N ASN A 29 -12.86 -0.86 -5.75
CA ASN A 29 -13.69 -0.31 -6.83
C ASN A 29 -13.18 -0.69 -8.23
N ALA A 30 -11.88 -0.91 -8.37
CA ALA A 30 -11.25 -1.39 -9.61
C ALA A 30 -11.28 -2.93 -9.74
N GLY A 31 -11.90 -3.65 -8.79
CA GLY A 31 -11.94 -5.12 -8.77
C GLY A 31 -10.61 -5.77 -8.34
N VAL A 32 -9.68 -5.02 -7.74
CA VAL A 32 -8.38 -5.52 -7.32
C VAL A 32 -8.44 -5.97 -5.86
N PRO A 33 -8.22 -7.26 -5.55
CA PRO A 33 -8.13 -7.75 -4.19
C PRO A 33 -6.98 -7.09 -3.43
N SER A 34 -7.20 -6.74 -2.16
CA SER A 34 -6.16 -6.16 -1.33
C SER A 34 -6.16 -6.70 0.09
N VAL A 35 -5.00 -6.58 0.74
CA VAL A 35 -4.82 -6.86 2.16
C VAL A 35 -4.53 -5.53 2.85
N LEU A 36 -5.39 -5.12 3.77
CA LEU A 36 -5.22 -3.90 4.55
C LEU A 36 -4.62 -4.25 5.90
N TYR A 37 -3.40 -3.78 6.14
CA TYR A 37 -2.66 -4.03 7.38
C TYR A 37 -2.75 -2.87 8.35
N ASP A 38 -2.75 -3.20 9.63
CA ASP A 38 -2.43 -2.25 10.71
C ASP A 38 -1.78 -3.00 11.88
N ILE A 39 -1.38 -2.28 12.91
CA ILE A 39 -0.85 -2.86 14.14
C ILE A 39 -1.96 -3.61 14.91
N VAL A 40 -1.55 -4.57 15.74
CA VAL A 40 -2.45 -5.13 16.77
C VAL A 40 -2.80 -4.02 17.77
N PRO A 41 -4.07 -3.85 18.16
CA PRO A 41 -4.45 -2.86 19.17
C PRO A 41 -3.68 -3.06 20.48
N ARG A 42 -3.13 -1.97 21.04
CA ARG A 42 -2.29 -2.05 22.24
C ARG A 42 -3.02 -2.57 23.49
N ASP A 43 -4.30 -2.20 23.62
CA ASP A 43 -5.14 -2.55 24.76
C ASP A 43 -6.14 -3.66 24.39
N LEU A 44 -5.68 -4.64 23.60
CA LEU A 44 -6.52 -5.74 23.15
C LEU A 44 -6.81 -6.68 24.33
N PRO A 45 -8.08 -6.95 24.68
CA PRO A 45 -8.41 -7.96 25.68
C PRO A 45 -8.07 -9.36 25.19
N GLU A 46 -7.90 -10.30 26.11
CA GLU A 46 -7.65 -11.71 25.77
C GLU A 46 -8.76 -12.25 24.84
N GLY A 47 -8.36 -12.89 23.75
CA GLY A 47 -9.28 -13.38 22.70
C GLY A 47 -9.88 -12.30 21.81
N GLY A 48 -9.45 -11.04 21.94
CA GLY A 48 -9.91 -9.94 21.09
C GLY A 48 -9.46 -10.06 19.62
N ASP A 49 -10.10 -9.29 18.74
CA ASP A 49 -9.75 -9.23 17.31
C ASP A 49 -8.42 -8.50 17.08
N ARG A 50 -7.37 -9.25 16.76
CA ARG A 50 -6.02 -8.72 16.54
C ARG A 50 -5.90 -7.84 15.29
N SER A 51 -6.81 -7.99 14.33
CA SER A 51 -6.89 -7.15 13.12
C SER A 51 -7.99 -6.08 13.20
N ALA A 52 -8.44 -5.73 14.43
CA ALA A 52 -9.54 -4.79 14.66
C ALA A 52 -9.30 -3.40 14.04
N LEU A 53 -8.06 -2.89 14.02
CA LEU A 53 -7.74 -1.59 13.41
C LEU A 53 -7.93 -1.63 11.89
N ALA A 54 -7.45 -2.65 11.23
CA ALA A 54 -7.64 -2.83 9.78
C ALA A 54 -9.14 -3.00 9.46
N ARG A 55 -9.85 -3.83 10.22
CA ARG A 55 -11.31 -4.02 10.08
C ARG A 55 -12.08 -2.74 10.32
N GLY A 56 -11.65 -1.95 11.33
CA GLY A 56 -12.18 -0.62 11.62
C GLY A 56 -12.02 0.34 10.45
N GLY A 57 -10.85 0.34 9.78
CA GLY A 57 -10.59 1.13 8.58
C GLY A 57 -11.56 0.79 7.45
N ILE A 58 -11.79 -0.51 7.19
CA ILE A 58 -12.77 -0.95 6.17
C ILE A 58 -14.19 -0.49 6.54
N ALA A 59 -14.58 -0.66 7.81
CA ALA A 59 -15.90 -0.24 8.28
C ALA A 59 -16.09 1.29 8.20
N ASN A 60 -15.04 2.06 8.48
CA ASN A 60 -15.05 3.52 8.35
C ASN A 60 -15.17 3.94 6.88
N ALA A 61 -14.40 3.32 5.97
CA ALA A 61 -14.47 3.61 4.54
C ALA A 61 -15.88 3.45 3.95
N LYS A 62 -16.68 2.48 4.48
CA LYS A 62 -18.08 2.29 4.09
C LYS A 62 -19.01 3.45 4.49
N LYS A 63 -18.63 4.24 5.50
CA LYS A 63 -19.44 5.33 6.06
C LYS A 63 -19.03 6.72 5.60
N LEU A 64 -17.89 6.84 4.90
CA LEU A 64 -17.35 8.15 4.50
C LEU A 64 -18.30 8.90 3.56
N LYS A 65 -18.27 10.22 3.71
CA LYS A 65 -18.92 11.17 2.82
C LYS A 65 -17.88 12.22 2.38
N PRO A 66 -17.61 12.31 1.08
CA PRO A 66 -18.17 11.56 -0.04
C PRO A 66 -17.78 10.06 0.00
N ALA A 67 -18.61 9.20 -0.60
CA ALA A 67 -18.49 7.75 -0.53
C ALA A 67 -17.18 7.22 -1.13
N SER A 68 -16.42 6.39 -0.40
CA SER A 68 -15.18 5.77 -0.90
C SER A 68 -15.46 4.59 -1.84
N PHE A 69 -16.53 3.84 -1.63
CA PHE A 69 -16.92 2.71 -2.47
C PHE A 69 -17.97 3.10 -3.52
N PHE A 70 -17.96 2.43 -4.68
CA PHE A 70 -19.06 2.47 -5.63
C PHE A 70 -20.26 1.68 -5.10
N THR A 71 -19.99 0.48 -4.59
CA THR A 71 -20.96 -0.39 -3.92
C THR A 71 -20.33 -0.91 -2.61
N THR A 72 -21.14 -1.09 -1.57
CA THR A 72 -20.65 -1.59 -0.28
C THR A 72 -20.08 -3.01 -0.36
N ASP A 73 -20.52 -3.79 -1.34
CA ASP A 73 -20.10 -5.18 -1.55
C ASP A 73 -18.65 -5.27 -2.05
N ALA A 74 -18.14 -4.22 -2.72
CA ALA A 74 -16.74 -4.16 -3.14
C ALA A 74 -15.77 -4.28 -1.96
N ALA A 75 -16.19 -3.92 -0.75
CA ALA A 75 -15.37 -4.07 0.46
C ALA A 75 -15.02 -5.53 0.80
N SER A 76 -15.72 -6.52 0.24
CA SER A 76 -15.39 -7.95 0.38
C SER A 76 -14.06 -8.32 -0.29
N LEU A 77 -13.55 -7.49 -1.20
CA LEU A 77 -12.23 -7.64 -1.81
C LEU A 77 -11.08 -7.21 -0.90
N ILE A 78 -11.37 -6.66 0.29
CA ILE A 78 -10.35 -6.19 1.23
C ILE A 78 -10.26 -7.17 2.39
N THR A 79 -9.12 -7.83 2.55
CA THR A 79 -8.81 -8.69 3.69
C THR A 79 -8.17 -7.84 4.80
N PRO A 80 -8.76 -7.75 6.00
CA PRO A 80 -8.09 -7.11 7.14
C PRO A 80 -6.99 -8.00 7.70
N ALA A 81 -5.84 -7.43 8.03
CA ALA A 81 -4.66 -8.15 8.51
C ALA A 81 -3.89 -7.33 9.54
N ASN A 82 -2.95 -7.98 10.24
CA ASN A 82 -2.02 -7.33 11.15
C ASN A 82 -0.57 -7.75 10.88
N TYR A 83 0.39 -6.95 11.35
CA TYR A 83 1.82 -7.18 11.09
C TYR A 83 2.40 -8.39 11.82
N GLU A 84 1.77 -8.86 12.91
CA GLU A 84 2.32 -9.91 13.75
C GLU A 84 1.95 -11.31 13.24
N ASP A 85 0.72 -11.49 12.78
CA ASP A 85 0.18 -12.81 12.43
C ASP A 85 0.18 -13.08 10.92
N ASP A 86 0.04 -12.03 10.10
CA ASP A 86 -0.35 -12.16 8.70
C ASP A 86 0.80 -11.89 7.71
N GLY A 87 2.06 -11.99 8.16
CA GLY A 87 3.24 -11.74 7.30
C GLY A 87 3.25 -12.55 6.01
N ALA A 88 2.77 -13.79 6.03
CA ALA A 88 2.71 -14.66 4.87
C ALA A 88 1.84 -14.10 3.72
N LEU A 89 0.75 -13.36 4.03
CA LEU A 89 -0.11 -12.74 3.02
C LEU A 89 0.60 -11.65 2.21
N LEU A 90 1.65 -11.04 2.78
CA LEU A 90 2.44 -10.03 2.06
C LEU A 90 3.20 -10.64 0.89
N GLY A 91 3.70 -11.87 1.04
CA GLY A 91 4.41 -12.61 0.00
C GLY A 91 3.56 -12.92 -1.24
N GLU A 92 2.22 -12.83 -1.13
CA GLU A 92 1.28 -13.05 -2.24
C GLU A 92 0.97 -11.76 -3.01
N CYS A 93 1.46 -10.59 -2.55
CA CYS A 93 1.12 -9.30 -3.12
C CYS A 93 2.16 -8.86 -4.16
N ASP A 94 1.67 -8.40 -5.33
CA ASP A 94 2.50 -7.88 -6.41
C ASP A 94 2.93 -6.43 -6.16
N LEU A 95 2.08 -5.67 -5.46
CA LEU A 95 2.30 -4.27 -5.10
C LEU A 95 2.04 -4.07 -3.60
N ILE A 96 2.93 -3.34 -2.96
CA ILE A 96 2.86 -3.00 -1.54
C ILE A 96 2.87 -1.48 -1.43
N ILE A 97 1.83 -0.89 -0.85
CA ILE A 97 1.68 0.56 -0.68
C ILE A 97 1.78 0.88 0.80
N GLU A 98 2.89 1.48 1.23
CA GLU A 98 3.08 1.94 2.60
C GLU A 98 2.37 3.30 2.80
N VAL A 99 1.53 3.35 3.83
CA VAL A 99 0.65 4.49 4.16
C VAL A 99 0.60 4.73 5.67
N VAL A 100 1.67 4.37 6.38
CA VAL A 100 1.76 4.60 7.83
C VAL A 100 2.04 6.07 8.14
N VAL A 101 2.08 6.41 9.43
CA VAL A 101 2.33 7.79 9.88
C VAL A 101 3.60 8.38 9.25
N GLU A 102 3.58 9.70 8.97
CA GLU A 102 4.66 10.43 8.30
C GLU A 102 5.83 10.67 9.29
N TYR A 103 6.45 9.56 9.73
CA TYR A 103 7.58 9.57 10.66
C TYR A 103 8.61 8.50 10.25
N LEU A 104 9.77 8.96 9.78
CA LEU A 104 10.79 8.11 9.16
C LEU A 104 11.21 6.87 10.01
N PRO A 105 11.40 6.96 11.33
CA PRO A 105 11.75 5.79 12.13
C PRO A 105 10.69 4.69 12.13
N ILE A 106 9.40 5.04 12.08
CA ILE A 106 8.32 4.05 11.96
C ILE A 106 8.33 3.44 10.56
N LYS A 107 8.48 4.27 9.51
CA LYS A 107 8.58 3.77 8.14
C LYS A 107 9.74 2.79 7.96
N LYS A 108 10.93 3.09 8.51
CA LYS A 108 12.08 2.19 8.46
C LYS A 108 11.78 0.81 9.09
N LYS A 109 11.12 0.76 10.25
CA LYS A 109 10.68 -0.51 10.87
C LYS A 109 9.69 -1.28 9.99
N VAL A 110 8.76 -0.57 9.34
CA VAL A 110 7.82 -1.18 8.40
C VAL A 110 8.57 -1.73 7.18
N TYR A 111 9.56 -1.02 6.65
CA TYR A 111 10.37 -1.50 5.53
C TYR A 111 11.24 -2.72 5.89
N GLU A 112 11.75 -2.81 7.11
CA GLU A 112 12.43 -4.01 7.61
C GLU A 112 11.47 -5.22 7.60
N TRP A 113 10.25 -5.02 8.10
CA TRP A 113 9.21 -6.06 8.08
C TRP A 113 8.79 -6.43 6.64
N VAL A 114 8.65 -5.44 5.76
CA VAL A 114 8.37 -5.67 4.32
C VAL A 114 9.48 -6.48 3.68
N ALA A 115 10.74 -6.12 3.90
CA ALA A 115 11.89 -6.83 3.33
C ALA A 115 11.93 -8.32 3.74
N ALA A 116 11.48 -8.64 4.97
CA ALA A 116 11.46 -10.00 5.50
C ALA A 116 10.29 -10.85 4.97
N ASN A 117 9.17 -10.23 4.53
CA ASN A 117 7.93 -10.95 4.24
C ASN A 117 7.47 -10.83 2.77
N ARG A 118 7.99 -9.89 1.99
CA ARG A 118 7.57 -9.65 0.61
C ARG A 118 8.06 -10.71 -0.37
N SER A 119 7.39 -10.86 -1.51
CA SER A 119 7.95 -11.54 -2.68
C SER A 119 9.16 -10.76 -3.23
N ALA A 120 10.14 -11.47 -3.77
CA ALA A 120 11.32 -10.84 -4.38
C ALA A 120 10.98 -9.89 -5.55
N THR A 121 9.86 -10.12 -6.23
CA THR A 121 9.41 -9.38 -7.41
C THR A 121 8.36 -8.31 -7.09
N SER A 122 7.84 -8.23 -5.85
CA SER A 122 6.82 -7.24 -5.51
C SER A 122 7.38 -5.82 -5.58
N ILE A 123 6.61 -4.90 -6.14
CA ILE A 123 6.89 -3.47 -6.12
C ILE A 123 6.51 -2.92 -4.72
N VAL A 124 7.38 -2.10 -4.15
CA VAL A 124 7.14 -1.44 -2.86
C VAL A 124 7.03 0.06 -3.08
N THR A 125 5.97 0.66 -2.56
CA THR A 125 5.76 2.10 -2.69
C THR A 125 5.47 2.75 -1.35
N SER A 126 5.77 4.04 -1.23
CA SER A 126 5.34 4.88 -0.11
C SER A 126 4.38 5.96 -0.59
N ASN A 127 3.36 6.24 0.21
CA ASN A 127 2.42 7.35 -0.04
C ASN A 127 2.87 8.64 0.67
N THR A 128 4.15 8.78 0.96
CA THR A 128 4.69 9.99 1.60
C THR A 128 4.47 11.24 0.76
N SER A 129 4.24 12.38 1.41
CA SER A 129 4.16 13.69 0.77
C SER A 129 5.40 14.56 0.99
N GLY A 130 6.21 14.25 2.00
CA GLY A 130 7.29 15.15 2.43
C GLY A 130 8.62 14.49 2.76
N ILE A 131 8.68 13.17 2.98
CA ILE A 131 9.95 12.49 3.29
C ILE A 131 10.67 12.14 1.98
N PRO A 132 11.94 12.61 1.79
CA PRO A 132 12.71 12.31 0.59
C PRO A 132 12.87 10.79 0.38
N LEU A 133 12.70 10.33 -0.87
CA LEU A 133 12.86 8.92 -1.25
C LEU A 133 14.23 8.38 -0.79
N ALA A 134 15.31 9.14 -0.98
CA ALA A 134 16.65 8.74 -0.59
C ALA A 134 16.76 8.43 0.92
N ALA A 135 16.11 9.25 1.78
CA ALA A 135 16.11 9.03 3.23
C ALA A 135 15.33 7.75 3.62
N MET A 136 14.25 7.44 2.90
CA MET A 136 13.50 6.21 3.12
C MET A 136 14.25 4.98 2.62
N ALA A 137 14.93 5.08 1.47
CA ALA A 137 15.70 4.00 0.86
C ALA A 137 17.01 3.68 1.59
N GLU A 138 17.48 4.59 2.44
CA GLU A 138 18.69 4.40 3.22
C GLU A 138 18.57 3.18 4.14
N GLY A 139 19.51 2.23 4.01
CA GLY A 139 19.52 0.97 4.76
C GLY A 139 18.61 -0.13 4.21
N MET A 140 17.84 0.13 3.15
CA MET A 140 17.08 -0.93 2.48
C MET A 140 18.02 -1.91 1.76
N PRO A 141 17.70 -3.23 1.77
CA PRO A 141 18.40 -4.20 0.92
C PRO A 141 18.29 -3.80 -0.57
N ASP A 142 19.35 -4.02 -1.35
CA ASP A 142 19.40 -3.70 -2.78
C ASP A 142 18.26 -4.34 -3.57
N SER A 143 17.89 -5.57 -3.19
CA SER A 143 16.76 -6.31 -3.78
C SER A 143 15.39 -5.63 -3.56
N MET A 144 15.25 -4.81 -2.52
CA MET A 144 14.04 -4.03 -2.27
C MET A 144 14.17 -2.62 -2.87
N ARG A 145 15.34 -1.99 -2.77
CA ARG A 145 15.60 -0.64 -3.26
C ARG A 145 15.39 -0.53 -4.77
N SER A 146 15.76 -1.57 -5.53
CA SER A 146 15.51 -1.64 -6.97
C SER A 146 14.04 -1.78 -7.38
N HIS A 147 13.13 -1.97 -6.41
CA HIS A 147 11.69 -2.09 -6.57
C HIS A 147 10.92 -1.02 -5.78
N PHE A 148 11.64 0.01 -5.27
CA PHE A 148 11.07 1.02 -4.39
C PHE A 148 10.86 2.36 -5.10
N LEU A 149 9.65 2.93 -4.96
CA LEU A 149 9.28 4.24 -5.49
C LEU A 149 8.23 4.91 -4.60
N ILE A 150 7.86 6.15 -4.92
CA ILE A 150 6.74 6.85 -4.30
C ILE A 150 5.53 6.77 -5.23
N THR A 151 4.37 6.48 -4.66
CA THR A 151 3.06 6.64 -5.29
C THR A 151 2.19 7.48 -4.38
N HIS A 152 2.13 8.78 -4.63
CA HIS A 152 1.43 9.73 -3.78
C HIS A 152 0.00 9.94 -4.27
N PHE A 153 -0.94 9.38 -3.53
CA PHE A 153 -2.38 9.57 -3.73
C PHE A 153 -2.85 10.81 -2.98
N PHE A 154 -3.89 11.45 -3.50
CA PHE A 154 -4.52 12.62 -2.88
C PHE A 154 -5.87 12.28 -2.25
N ASN A 155 -6.20 12.92 -1.14
CA ASN A 155 -7.47 12.75 -0.45
C ASN A 155 -8.55 13.70 -1.02
N PRO A 156 -9.76 13.25 -1.31
CA PRO A 156 -10.28 11.87 -1.21
C PRO A 156 -9.85 11.00 -2.42
N VAL A 157 -9.23 9.84 -2.15
CA VAL A 157 -8.55 8.99 -3.16
C VAL A 157 -9.43 8.69 -4.38
N ARG A 158 -10.70 8.37 -4.17
CA ARG A 158 -11.65 8.06 -5.26
C ARG A 158 -11.90 9.23 -6.20
N TYR A 159 -11.80 10.46 -5.73
CA TYR A 159 -12.22 11.67 -6.46
C TYR A 159 -11.05 12.43 -7.07
N MET A 160 -9.89 12.29 -6.48
CA MET A 160 -8.67 12.92 -6.98
C MET A 160 -8.09 12.08 -8.11
N ARG A 161 -7.99 12.68 -9.31
CA ARG A 161 -7.51 11.98 -10.51
C ARG A 161 -6.00 11.96 -10.67
N LEU A 162 -5.28 12.70 -9.83
CA LEU A 162 -3.83 12.78 -9.84
C LEU A 162 -3.24 11.67 -8.98
N LEU A 163 -2.28 10.96 -9.53
CA LEU A 163 -1.35 10.10 -8.81
C LEU A 163 0.06 10.54 -9.19
N GLU A 164 0.84 11.00 -8.22
CA GLU A 164 2.25 11.32 -8.44
C GLU A 164 3.08 10.05 -8.29
N ILE A 165 3.99 9.83 -9.24
CA ILE A 165 4.93 8.72 -9.20
C ILE A 165 6.34 9.30 -9.21
N VAL A 166 7.12 9.00 -8.15
CA VAL A 166 8.51 9.46 -8.03
C VAL A 166 9.41 8.22 -7.99
N ALA A 167 10.15 8.02 -9.08
CA ALA A 167 11.13 6.96 -9.22
C ALA A 167 12.47 7.38 -8.62
N GLY A 168 13.10 6.46 -7.88
CA GLY A 168 14.48 6.65 -7.42
C GLY A 168 15.51 6.24 -8.47
N PRO A 169 16.78 6.60 -8.28
CA PRO A 169 17.86 6.26 -9.23
C PRO A 169 18.14 4.76 -9.29
N ASP A 170 17.79 4.02 -8.26
CA ASP A 170 18.02 2.58 -8.14
C ASP A 170 16.86 1.74 -8.70
N LEU A 171 15.76 2.38 -9.14
CA LEU A 171 14.58 1.66 -9.64
C LEU A 171 14.93 0.86 -10.91
N SER A 172 14.60 -0.42 -10.90
CA SER A 172 14.82 -1.29 -12.07
C SER A 172 13.95 -0.85 -13.25
N LEU A 173 14.55 -0.82 -14.45
CA LEU A 173 13.87 -0.43 -15.69
C LEU A 173 12.65 -1.32 -16.03
N ILE A 174 12.60 -2.55 -15.50
CA ILE A 174 11.44 -3.44 -15.71
C ILE A 174 10.16 -2.93 -15.06
N HIS A 175 10.25 -1.97 -14.12
CA HIS A 175 9.12 -1.36 -13.42
C HIS A 175 8.73 0.01 -14.00
N ILE A 176 9.46 0.50 -15.01
CA ILE A 176 9.08 1.73 -15.70
C ILE A 176 7.91 1.39 -16.62
N SER A 177 6.70 1.78 -16.21
CA SER A 177 5.58 1.84 -17.15
C SER A 177 5.93 2.85 -18.25
N GLU A 178 5.53 2.61 -19.49
CA GLU A 178 5.67 3.61 -20.54
C GLU A 178 5.14 4.96 -20.07
N PRO A 179 5.86 6.06 -20.33
CA PRO A 179 5.41 7.37 -19.90
C PRO A 179 4.02 7.60 -20.47
N THR A 180 3.10 7.91 -19.57
CA THR A 180 1.75 8.34 -19.95
C THR A 180 1.89 9.37 -21.05
N ARG A 181 1.29 9.11 -22.22
CA ARG A 181 1.26 10.06 -23.34
C ARG A 181 0.83 11.41 -22.76
N ARG A 182 1.71 12.41 -22.83
CA ARG A 182 1.27 13.79 -22.69
C ARG A 182 0.27 14.01 -23.83
N TYR A 183 -0.97 14.24 -23.47
CA TYR A 183 -1.92 14.83 -24.42
C TYR A 183 -1.46 16.29 -24.60
N GLU A 184 -0.77 16.54 -25.67
CA GLU A 184 -0.56 17.89 -26.18
C GLU A 184 -1.91 18.46 -26.68
#